data_b37ddd1d02d57e76b5c748a0c7fe7ce9
#
_entry.id   b37ddd1d02d57e76b5c748a0c7fe7ce9
#
_cell.length_a   1.000
_cell.length_b   1.000
_cell.length_c   1.000
_cell.angle_alpha   90.00
_cell.angle_beta   90.00
_cell.angle_gamma   90.00
#
_symmetry.space_group_name_H-M   'P 1'
#
loop_
_entity.id
_entity.type
_entity.pdbx_description
1 polymer ?
#
loop_
_entity_poly.entity_id
_entity_poly.type
_entity_poly.pdbx_seq_one_letter_code
_entity_poly.pdbx_strand_id
1 'polypeptide(L)'
;MLRAHVDMYAFFGGVTKLLVPDNCKTAVIRNTDWYNPKLNTSYHELATYYDTVVMPARVRKPKDKSSAEGNVGHISTWIIAALWDEQFFSLAELNAAIRERVDAWNHRLFQKREVSPAELFLMEEKPCLADLPAYSYEIAEWKTATVQYNYHISVESMLYSVPYEYSL
;
A
#
# COMPACT_ATOMS: atom_id res chain seq x y z
N MET A 1 1.93 -1.73 6.07
CA MET A 1 1.69 -0.61 5.12
C MET A 1 2.29 -0.87 3.75
N LEU A 2 3.59 -1.15 3.59
CA LEU A 2 4.20 -1.42 2.27
C LEU A 2 3.46 -2.52 1.50
N ARG A 3 3.17 -3.65 2.15
CA ARG A 3 2.42 -4.76 1.55
C ARG A 3 1.08 -4.33 0.97
N ALA A 4 0.35 -3.47 1.69
CA ALA A 4 -0.94 -2.95 1.21
C ALA A 4 -0.82 -2.14 -0.10
N HIS A 5 0.31 -1.44 -0.33
CA HIS A 5 0.54 -0.73 -1.59
C HIS A 5 0.89 -1.70 -2.72
N VAL A 6 1.67 -2.73 -2.45
CA VAL A 6 1.96 -3.80 -3.43
C VAL A 6 0.66 -4.46 -3.87
N ASP A 7 -0.17 -4.85 -2.90
CA ASP A 7 -1.47 -5.49 -3.15
C ASP A 7 -2.44 -4.53 -3.87
N MET A 8 -2.39 -3.22 -3.57
CA MET A 8 -3.18 -2.19 -4.23
C MET A 8 -2.82 -2.06 -5.72
N TYR A 9 -1.54 -1.97 -6.06
CA TYR A 9 -1.11 -1.90 -7.45
C TYR A 9 -1.45 -3.17 -8.23
N ALA A 10 -1.29 -4.34 -7.60
CA ALA A 10 -1.71 -5.60 -8.19
C ALA A 10 -3.23 -5.65 -8.44
N PHE A 11 -4.03 -5.16 -7.49
CA PHE A 11 -5.50 -5.10 -7.60
C PHE A 11 -5.95 -4.19 -8.75
N PHE A 12 -5.38 -3.00 -8.87
CA PHE A 12 -5.73 -2.06 -9.94
C PHE A 12 -5.10 -2.44 -11.29
N GLY A 13 -4.11 -3.33 -11.29
CA GLY A 13 -3.41 -3.78 -12.51
C GLY A 13 -2.59 -2.66 -13.14
N GLY A 14 -1.99 -1.78 -12.34
CA GLY A 14 -1.14 -0.70 -12.80
C GLY A 14 -0.67 0.22 -11.68
N VAL A 15 0.22 1.15 -12.01
CA VAL A 15 0.88 2.06 -11.08
C VAL A 15 0.45 3.50 -11.31
N THR A 16 0.13 4.21 -10.24
CA THR A 16 -0.17 5.65 -10.31
C THR A 16 1.12 6.47 -10.43
N LYS A 17 1.10 7.54 -11.21
CA LYS A 17 2.23 8.49 -11.30
C LYS A 17 2.50 9.20 -9.97
N LEU A 18 1.46 9.42 -9.19
CA LEU A 18 1.52 10.12 -7.91
C LEU A 18 0.88 9.28 -6.82
N LEU A 19 1.59 9.09 -5.71
CA LEU A 19 1.11 8.43 -4.51
C LEU A 19 1.01 9.46 -3.38
N VAL A 20 -0.19 9.66 -2.85
CA VAL A 20 -0.48 10.64 -1.80
C VAL A 20 -0.78 9.93 -0.47
N PRO A 21 0.25 9.53 0.28
CA PRO A 21 0.04 8.90 1.58
C PRO A 21 -0.40 9.89 2.63
N ASP A 22 -0.93 9.38 3.73
CA ASP A 22 -1.08 10.16 4.95
C ASP A 22 0.28 10.44 5.62
N ASN A 23 0.32 11.49 6.46
CA ASN A 23 1.51 11.84 7.24
C ASN A 23 1.76 10.87 8.41
N CYS A 24 1.60 9.56 8.19
CA CYS A 24 1.92 8.55 9.18
C CYS A 24 3.44 8.27 9.18
N LYS A 25 4.00 8.01 10.36
CA LYS A 25 5.45 7.78 10.53
C LYS A 25 6.01 6.62 9.71
N THR A 26 5.17 5.67 9.31
CA THR A 26 5.55 4.55 8.45
C THR A 26 5.84 4.96 7.00
N ALA A 27 5.28 6.08 6.54
CA ALA A 27 5.54 6.63 5.21
C ALA A 27 6.42 7.87 5.27
N VAL A 28 6.14 8.78 6.22
CA VAL A 28 6.74 10.11 6.31
C VAL A 28 7.36 10.33 7.67
N ILE A 29 8.68 10.43 7.74
CA ILE A 29 9.41 10.71 8.99
C ILE A 29 9.19 12.16 9.43
N ARG A 30 9.26 13.09 8.48
CA ARG A 30 9.13 14.53 8.72
C ARG A 30 8.54 15.22 7.48
N ASN A 31 7.51 16.03 7.70
CA ASN A 31 6.86 16.83 6.66
C ASN A 31 6.70 18.28 7.14
N THR A 32 7.81 18.94 7.46
CA THR A 32 7.84 20.38 7.82
C THR A 32 7.95 21.25 6.58
N ASP A 33 8.56 20.75 5.53
CA ASP A 33 8.61 21.36 4.21
C ASP A 33 7.87 20.44 3.23
N TRP A 34 6.77 20.93 2.68
CA TRP A 34 5.92 20.13 1.78
C TRP A 34 6.63 19.79 0.47
N TYR A 35 7.56 20.62 0.02
CA TYR A 35 8.34 20.38 -1.20
C TYR A 35 9.48 19.37 -1.00
N ASN A 36 9.88 19.14 0.25
CA ASN A 36 10.98 18.23 0.56
C ASN A 36 10.67 17.37 1.80
N PRO A 37 9.65 16.52 1.76
CA PRO A 37 9.30 15.64 2.87
C PRO A 37 10.38 14.57 3.07
N LYS A 38 10.76 14.30 4.32
CA LYS A 38 11.64 13.18 4.64
C LYS A 38 10.82 11.90 4.73
N LEU A 39 10.91 11.08 3.69
CA LEU A 39 10.24 9.79 3.62
C LEU A 39 10.98 8.72 4.44
N ASN A 40 10.26 7.68 4.85
CA ASN A 40 10.86 6.46 5.35
C ASN A 40 11.62 5.76 4.22
N THR A 41 12.82 5.23 4.50
CA THR A 41 13.70 4.62 3.49
C THR A 41 13.00 3.51 2.71
N SER A 42 12.37 2.56 3.41
CA SER A 42 11.67 1.46 2.75
C SER A 42 10.47 1.93 1.92
N TYR A 43 9.84 3.05 2.31
CA TYR A 43 8.76 3.63 1.53
C TYR A 43 9.28 4.34 0.27
N HIS A 44 10.45 4.97 0.38
CA HIS A 44 11.14 5.57 -0.77
C HIS A 44 11.62 4.50 -1.76
N GLU A 45 12.17 3.39 -1.27
CA GLU A 45 12.56 2.24 -2.08
C GLU A 45 11.38 1.67 -2.87
N LEU A 46 10.23 1.46 -2.21
CA LEU A 46 9.00 1.02 -2.87
C LEU A 46 8.57 2.00 -3.97
N ALA A 47 8.59 3.30 -3.68
CA ALA A 47 8.22 4.32 -4.66
C ALA A 47 9.17 4.34 -5.86
N THR A 48 10.48 4.19 -5.62
CA THR A 48 11.50 4.09 -6.67
C THR A 48 11.31 2.85 -7.53
N TYR A 49 10.99 1.71 -6.90
CA TYR A 49 10.75 0.44 -7.61
C TYR A 49 9.57 0.54 -8.58
N TYR A 50 8.48 1.18 -8.16
CA TYR A 50 7.27 1.36 -8.97
C TYR A 50 7.31 2.61 -9.85
N ASP A 51 8.37 3.39 -9.85
CA ASP A 51 8.51 4.66 -10.59
C ASP A 51 7.34 5.62 -10.30
N THR A 52 6.97 5.76 -9.02
CA THR A 52 5.90 6.63 -8.56
C THR A 52 6.45 7.75 -7.67
N VAL A 53 5.89 8.95 -7.82
CA VAL A 53 6.28 10.10 -6.98
C VAL A 53 5.45 10.12 -5.71
N VAL A 54 6.11 10.17 -4.55
CA VAL A 54 5.43 10.29 -3.27
C VAL A 54 5.26 11.76 -2.90
N MET A 55 4.03 12.20 -2.80
CA MET A 55 3.66 13.55 -2.35
C MET A 55 2.73 13.44 -1.13
N PRO A 56 3.25 13.48 0.10
CA PRO A 56 2.41 13.38 1.29
C PRO A 56 1.36 14.49 1.36
N ALA A 57 0.18 14.18 1.90
CA ALA A 57 -0.85 15.19 2.13
C ALA A 57 -0.34 16.31 3.02
N ARG A 58 -0.83 17.53 2.80
CA ARG A 58 -0.40 18.70 3.58
C ARG A 58 -0.80 18.55 5.05
N VAL A 59 0.11 18.92 5.94
CA VAL A 59 -0.14 18.90 7.38
C VAL A 59 -1.27 19.86 7.73
N ARG A 60 -2.23 19.43 8.54
CA ARG A 60 -3.37 20.23 9.02
C ARG A 60 -4.31 20.74 7.90
N LYS A 61 -4.39 20.05 6.76
CA LYS A 61 -5.33 20.34 5.68
C LYS A 61 -6.29 19.16 5.44
N PRO A 62 -7.27 18.93 6.32
CA PRO A 62 -8.18 17.78 6.24
C PRO A 62 -8.98 17.73 4.93
N LYS A 63 -9.22 18.87 4.29
CA LYS A 63 -9.93 18.92 3.01
C LYS A 63 -9.21 18.19 1.87
N ASP A 64 -7.90 17.99 1.96
CA ASP A 64 -7.13 17.30 0.91
C ASP A 64 -7.52 15.81 0.79
N LYS A 65 -8.16 15.24 1.83
CA LYS A 65 -8.55 13.82 1.90
C LYS A 65 -10.03 13.57 2.21
N SER A 66 -10.82 14.62 2.37
CA SER A 66 -12.20 14.50 2.85
C SER A 66 -13.07 13.55 2.02
N SER A 67 -12.89 13.49 0.70
CA SER A 67 -13.63 12.58 -0.16
C SER A 67 -13.23 11.12 0.01
N ALA A 68 -11.94 10.83 0.15
CA ALA A 68 -11.44 9.47 0.34
C ALA A 68 -11.86 8.92 1.71
N GLU A 69 -11.68 9.71 2.78
CA GLU A 69 -12.09 9.31 4.15
C GLU A 69 -13.59 9.10 4.26
N GLY A 70 -14.39 9.98 3.65
CA GLY A 70 -15.86 9.85 3.61
C GLY A 70 -16.30 8.57 2.91
N ASN A 71 -15.73 8.27 1.74
CA ASN A 71 -16.06 7.06 0.99
C ASN A 71 -15.65 5.78 1.72
N VAL A 72 -14.45 5.74 2.33
CA VAL A 72 -14.01 4.60 3.14
C VAL A 72 -14.97 4.37 4.31
N GLY A 73 -15.40 5.41 5.01
CA GLY A 73 -16.38 5.31 6.09
C GLY A 73 -17.72 4.73 5.62
N HIS A 74 -18.25 5.19 4.50
CA HIS A 74 -19.51 4.70 3.96
C HIS A 74 -19.42 3.23 3.52
N ILE A 75 -18.37 2.86 2.79
CA ILE A 75 -18.16 1.47 2.34
C ILE A 75 -17.99 0.54 3.54
N SER A 76 -17.18 0.92 4.52
CA SER A 76 -16.95 0.12 5.73
C SER A 76 -18.24 -0.12 6.50
N THR A 77 -19.05 0.92 6.71
CA THR A 77 -20.34 0.80 7.40
C THR A 77 -21.29 -0.12 6.62
N TRP A 78 -21.35 0.01 5.30
CA TRP A 78 -22.19 -0.83 4.47
C TRP A 78 -21.75 -2.30 4.49
N ILE A 79 -20.44 -2.58 4.42
CA ILE A 79 -19.90 -3.95 4.51
C ILE A 79 -20.21 -4.56 5.87
N ILE A 80 -19.93 -3.82 6.96
CA ILE A 80 -20.20 -4.30 8.33
C ILE A 80 -21.68 -4.64 8.49
N ALA A 81 -22.58 -3.77 8.02
CA ALA A 81 -24.00 -4.03 8.09
C ALA A 81 -24.44 -5.26 7.27
N ALA A 82 -23.84 -5.45 6.10
CA ALA A 82 -24.15 -6.60 5.23
C ALA A 82 -23.66 -7.94 5.79
N LEU A 83 -22.61 -7.94 6.62
CA LEU A 83 -22.01 -9.13 7.22
C LEU A 83 -22.36 -9.32 8.69
N TRP A 84 -23.25 -8.49 9.25
CA TRP A 84 -23.53 -8.43 10.68
C TRP A 84 -24.02 -9.76 11.27
N ASP A 85 -24.83 -10.48 10.55
CA ASP A 85 -25.42 -11.75 11.01
C ASP A 85 -24.66 -13.00 10.49
N GLU A 86 -23.52 -12.80 9.81
CA GLU A 86 -22.71 -13.89 9.27
C GLU A 86 -21.66 -14.33 10.29
N GLN A 87 -21.37 -15.64 10.38
CA GLN A 87 -20.29 -16.18 11.21
C GLN A 87 -19.16 -16.68 10.35
N PHE A 88 -17.93 -16.30 10.69
CA PHE A 88 -16.72 -16.69 9.98
C PHE A 88 -15.79 -17.46 10.90
N PHE A 89 -15.28 -18.60 10.43
CA PHE A 89 -14.37 -19.46 11.18
C PHE A 89 -12.90 -19.25 10.82
N SER A 90 -12.62 -18.42 9.82
CA SER A 90 -11.26 -18.05 9.43
C SER A 90 -11.19 -16.63 8.85
N LEU A 91 -10.01 -16.01 8.95
CA LEU A 91 -9.74 -14.73 8.29
C LEU A 91 -9.84 -14.85 6.75
N ALA A 92 -9.58 -16.02 6.20
CA ALA A 92 -9.70 -16.24 4.75
C ALA A 92 -11.16 -16.16 4.29
N GLU A 93 -12.09 -16.77 5.03
CA GLU A 93 -13.54 -16.69 4.76
C GLU A 93 -14.04 -15.25 4.91
N LEU A 94 -13.68 -14.57 6.00
CA LEU A 94 -14.06 -13.17 6.21
C LEU A 94 -13.54 -12.28 5.05
N ASN A 95 -12.29 -12.44 4.66
CA ASN A 95 -11.72 -11.67 3.57
C ASN A 95 -12.37 -11.97 2.21
N ALA A 96 -12.80 -13.20 1.97
CA ALA A 96 -13.54 -13.55 0.76
C ALA A 96 -14.91 -12.86 0.74
N ALA A 97 -15.66 -12.93 1.84
CA ALA A 97 -16.94 -12.24 1.96
C ALA A 97 -16.82 -10.72 1.81
N ILE A 98 -15.80 -10.10 2.43
CA ILE A 98 -15.53 -8.66 2.28
C ILE A 98 -15.26 -8.33 0.81
N ARG A 99 -14.44 -9.11 0.09
CA ARG A 99 -14.13 -8.86 -1.33
C ARG A 99 -15.38 -8.93 -2.20
N GLU A 100 -16.25 -9.92 -1.96
CA GLU A 100 -17.53 -10.02 -2.66
C GLU A 100 -18.41 -8.78 -2.45
N ARG A 101 -18.47 -8.28 -1.21
CA ARG A 101 -19.24 -7.06 -0.91
C ARG A 101 -18.60 -5.81 -1.54
N VAL A 102 -17.28 -5.68 -1.52
CA VAL A 102 -16.57 -4.58 -2.19
C VAL A 102 -16.84 -4.62 -3.70
N ASP A 103 -16.80 -5.80 -4.31
CA ASP A 103 -17.09 -5.96 -5.73
C ASP A 103 -18.53 -5.55 -6.07
N ALA A 104 -19.50 -6.01 -5.29
CA ALA A 104 -20.89 -5.60 -5.43
C ALA A 104 -21.09 -4.09 -5.28
N TRP A 105 -20.35 -3.45 -4.35
CA TRP A 105 -20.35 -2.01 -4.20
C TRP A 105 -19.81 -1.29 -5.43
N ASN A 106 -18.70 -1.76 -5.97
CA ASN A 106 -18.03 -1.15 -7.12
C ASN A 106 -18.86 -1.26 -8.41
N HIS A 107 -19.72 -2.28 -8.53
CA HIS A 107 -20.62 -2.46 -9.67
C HIS A 107 -21.99 -1.79 -9.48
N ARG A 108 -22.25 -1.19 -8.33
CA ARG A 108 -23.50 -0.46 -8.08
C ARG A 108 -23.49 0.87 -8.82
N LEU A 109 -24.56 1.16 -9.56
CA LEU A 109 -24.72 2.44 -10.26
C LEU A 109 -24.74 3.62 -9.27
N PHE A 110 -24.12 4.72 -9.64
CA PHE A 110 -24.26 5.98 -8.90
C PHE A 110 -25.71 6.47 -8.93
N GLN A 111 -26.16 7.07 -7.83
CA GLN A 111 -27.56 7.57 -7.73
C GLN A 111 -27.95 8.58 -8.82
N LYS A 112 -26.98 9.29 -9.40
CA LYS A 112 -27.20 10.38 -10.37
C LYS A 112 -26.54 10.15 -11.72
N ARG A 113 -25.98 8.96 -11.96
CA ARG A 113 -25.27 8.61 -13.21
C ARG A 113 -25.58 7.15 -13.55
N GLU A 114 -25.74 6.87 -14.82
CA GLU A 114 -25.95 5.51 -15.35
C GLU A 114 -24.60 4.76 -15.52
N VAL A 115 -23.69 4.93 -14.58
CA VAL A 115 -22.35 4.34 -14.60
C VAL A 115 -21.97 3.90 -13.19
N SER A 116 -21.24 2.81 -13.07
CA SER A 116 -20.71 2.32 -11.80
C SER A 116 -19.28 2.81 -11.54
N PRO A 117 -18.77 2.80 -10.28
CA PRO A 117 -17.39 3.07 -9.98
C PRO A 117 -16.41 2.19 -10.78
N ALA A 118 -16.72 0.91 -10.95
CA ALA A 118 -15.88 -0.03 -11.70
C ALA A 118 -15.79 0.34 -13.19
N GLU A 119 -16.91 0.70 -13.81
CA GLU A 119 -16.92 1.15 -15.21
C GLU A 119 -16.15 2.46 -15.38
N LEU A 120 -16.37 3.43 -14.47
CA LEU A 120 -15.66 4.70 -14.52
C LEU A 120 -14.14 4.50 -14.39
N PHE A 121 -13.72 3.66 -13.46
CA PHE A 121 -12.31 3.29 -13.31
C PHE A 121 -11.74 2.69 -14.61
N LEU A 122 -12.42 1.73 -15.22
CA LEU A 122 -11.95 1.08 -16.45
C LEU A 122 -11.87 2.05 -17.64
N MET A 123 -12.80 2.97 -17.73
CA MET A 123 -12.89 3.91 -18.85
C MET A 123 -11.94 5.11 -18.73
N GLU A 124 -11.79 5.66 -17.53
CA GLU A 124 -11.10 6.94 -17.34
C GLU A 124 -9.77 6.79 -16.59
N GLU A 125 -9.70 5.95 -15.56
CA GLU A 125 -8.54 5.91 -14.67
C GLU A 125 -7.52 4.84 -15.09
N LYS A 126 -7.97 3.64 -15.42
CA LYS A 126 -7.08 2.54 -15.80
C LYS A 126 -6.16 2.85 -16.98
N PRO A 127 -6.59 3.54 -18.05
CA PRO A 127 -5.70 3.94 -19.14
C PRO A 127 -4.60 4.94 -18.74
N CYS A 128 -4.75 5.60 -17.58
CA CYS A 128 -3.78 6.54 -17.05
C CYS A 128 -2.71 5.90 -16.15
N LEU A 129 -2.89 4.63 -15.78
CA LEU A 129 -1.92 3.90 -14.98
C LEU A 129 -0.74 3.46 -15.86
N ALA A 130 0.46 3.46 -15.25
CA ALA A 130 1.63 2.83 -15.85
C ALA A 130 1.56 1.32 -15.69
N ASP A 131 2.29 0.59 -16.54
CA ASP A 131 2.37 -0.86 -16.45
C ASP A 131 3.02 -1.32 -15.14
N LEU A 132 2.58 -2.47 -14.64
CA LEU A 132 3.23 -3.11 -13.50
C LEU A 132 4.62 -3.61 -13.89
N PRO A 133 5.62 -3.54 -12.97
CA PRO A 133 6.88 -4.22 -13.15
C PRO A 133 6.67 -5.73 -13.34
N ALA A 134 7.61 -6.38 -14.03
CA ALA A 134 7.55 -7.82 -14.32
C ALA A 134 7.49 -8.71 -13.06
N TYR A 135 8.03 -8.20 -11.95
CA TYR A 135 8.02 -8.86 -10.64
C TYR A 135 7.34 -7.98 -9.61
N SER A 136 6.79 -8.57 -8.55
CA SER A 136 6.28 -7.81 -7.41
C SER A 136 7.43 -7.30 -6.54
N TYR A 137 7.25 -6.13 -5.92
CA TYR A 137 8.21 -5.60 -4.95
C TYR A 137 8.35 -6.55 -3.75
N GLU A 138 9.58 -6.96 -3.48
CA GLU A 138 9.93 -7.74 -2.29
C GLU A 138 10.25 -6.80 -1.13
N ILE A 139 9.54 -6.97 -0.02
CA ILE A 139 9.78 -6.19 1.19
C ILE A 139 11.00 -6.76 1.88
N ALA A 140 12.12 -6.05 1.80
CA ALA A 140 13.38 -6.41 2.44
C ALA A 140 13.62 -5.55 3.69
N GLU A 141 14.24 -6.15 4.70
CA GLU A 141 14.78 -5.45 5.86
C GLU A 141 16.31 -5.46 5.78
N TRP A 142 16.88 -4.28 5.66
CA TRP A 142 18.34 -4.12 5.63
C TRP A 142 18.89 -4.03 7.04
N LYS A 143 19.81 -4.95 7.39
CA LYS A 143 20.48 -5.01 8.68
C LYS A 143 21.99 -4.91 8.47
N THR A 144 22.65 -4.13 9.31
CA THR A 144 24.11 -4.13 9.38
C THR A 144 24.55 -5.14 10.44
N ALA A 145 25.46 -6.03 10.11
CA ALA A 145 26.02 -7.00 11.04
C ALA A 145 27.54 -6.96 10.97
N THR A 146 28.22 -7.20 12.11
CA THR A 146 29.67 -7.32 12.18
C THR A 146 30.06 -8.78 11.91
N VAL A 147 31.01 -8.99 11.00
CA VAL A 147 31.58 -10.31 10.74
C VAL A 147 32.47 -10.71 11.93
N GLN A 148 32.18 -11.87 12.50
CA GLN A 148 32.97 -12.43 13.60
C GLN A 148 34.24 -13.11 13.07
N TYR A 149 35.22 -13.37 13.93
CA TYR A 149 36.47 -14.04 13.56
C TYR A 149 36.30 -15.45 12.96
N ASN A 150 35.17 -16.09 13.19
CA ASN A 150 34.79 -17.36 12.61
C ASN A 150 34.07 -17.26 11.27
N TYR A 151 34.12 -16.09 10.61
CA TYR A 151 33.46 -15.79 9.32
C TYR A 151 31.94 -15.95 9.35
N HIS A 152 31.33 -15.66 10.48
CA HIS A 152 29.86 -15.66 10.61
C HIS A 152 29.35 -14.29 10.99
N ILE A 153 28.11 -13.99 10.56
CA ILE A 153 27.29 -12.91 11.06
C ILE A 153 26.13 -13.50 11.86
N SER A 154 25.68 -12.80 12.88
CA SER A 154 24.48 -13.18 13.64
C SER A 154 23.32 -12.30 13.24
N VAL A 155 22.24 -12.92 12.76
CA VAL A 155 20.97 -12.27 12.43
C VAL A 155 19.86 -13.03 13.13
N GLU A 156 19.11 -12.37 14.00
CA GLU A 156 18.00 -12.96 14.78
C GLU A 156 18.38 -14.24 15.52
N SER A 157 19.57 -14.24 16.13
CA SER A 157 20.14 -15.39 16.84
C SER A 157 20.53 -16.59 15.96
N MET A 158 20.47 -16.44 14.64
CA MET A 158 20.99 -17.41 13.67
C MET A 158 22.34 -16.97 13.15
N LEU A 159 23.25 -17.95 12.92
CA LEU A 159 24.55 -17.70 12.34
C LEU A 159 24.54 -18.01 10.85
N TYR A 160 25.04 -17.06 10.07
CA TYR A 160 25.20 -17.19 8.61
C TYR A 160 26.68 -17.05 8.27
N SER A 161 27.21 -17.98 7.50
CA SER A 161 28.58 -17.87 6.99
C SER A 161 28.67 -16.81 5.92
N VAL A 162 29.76 -16.04 5.94
CA VAL A 162 30.07 -15.05 4.91
C VAL A 162 31.45 -15.38 4.29
N PRO A 163 31.68 -15.01 3.02
CA PRO A 163 32.98 -15.16 2.39
C PRO A 163 34.07 -14.44 3.21
N TYR A 164 35.28 -15.05 3.27
CA TYR A 164 36.42 -14.55 4.05
C TYR A 164 36.84 -13.12 3.64
N GLU A 165 36.54 -12.73 2.42
CA GLU A 165 36.82 -11.38 1.84
C GLU A 165 36.16 -10.25 2.61
N TYR A 166 35.09 -10.52 3.34
CA TYR A 166 34.37 -9.54 4.18
C TYR A 166 34.86 -9.50 5.64
N SER A 167 35.86 -10.32 6.00
CA SER A 167 36.52 -10.24 7.30
C SER A 167 37.65 -9.22 7.23
N LEU A 168 37.54 -8.16 8.04
CA LEU A 168 38.62 -7.19 8.26
C LEU A 168 39.61 -7.70 9.30
#